data_b42e9ff950ea3a755d9fa83a07f2bc55
#
_entry.id   b42e9ff950ea3a755d9fa83a07f2bc55
#
_cell.length_a   1.000
_cell.length_b   1.000
_cell.length_c   1.000
_cell.angle_alpha   90.00
_cell.angle_beta   90.00
_cell.angle_gamma   90.00
#
_symmetry.space_group_name_H-M   'P 1'
#
loop_
_entity.id
_entity.type
_entity.pdbx_description
1 polymer ?
#
loop_
_entity_poly.entity_id
_entity_poly.type
_entity_poly.pdbx_seq_one_letter_code
_entity_poly.pdbx_strand_id
1 'polypeptide(L)'
;MNIPEKLIELRRIMNRENIAAYIISGTDPHNSEYLPAPWQQRKWISGFTGSYGTVVVTKNEAGLWTDTRYFIQAEKELAGSGIKLHKLRIPGAVDYPQWLAEVLEPGNKVGIDGFCMSVSEVRNLKNVLGPKNITIQEQID
;
A
#
# COMPACT_ATOMS: atom_id res chain seq x y z
N MET A 1 4.81 18.41 -8.05
CA MET A 1 3.56 17.74 -7.67
C MET A 1 3.64 17.33 -6.21
N ASN A 2 2.70 17.77 -5.39
CA ASN A 2 2.67 17.37 -3.97
C ASN A 2 1.98 16.02 -3.80
N ILE A 3 2.01 15.46 -2.58
CA ILE A 3 1.46 14.13 -2.34
C ILE A 3 -0.05 14.04 -2.61
N PRO A 4 -0.90 14.98 -2.16
CA PRO A 4 -2.31 14.94 -2.53
C PRO A 4 -2.56 14.92 -4.03
N GLU A 5 -1.75 15.67 -4.81
CA GLU A 5 -1.87 15.66 -6.27
C GLU A 5 -1.45 14.32 -6.86
N LYS A 6 -0.41 13.70 -6.31
CA LYS A 6 0.02 12.35 -6.72
C LYS A 6 -1.06 11.32 -6.47
N LEU A 7 -1.76 11.41 -5.33
CA LEU A 7 -2.86 10.52 -5.01
C LEU A 7 -4.03 10.69 -5.99
N ILE A 8 -4.34 11.92 -6.35
CA ILE A 8 -5.39 12.18 -7.35
C ILE A 8 -5.03 11.54 -8.68
N GLU A 9 -3.79 11.69 -9.11
CA GLU A 9 -3.32 11.12 -10.37
C GLU A 9 -3.36 9.58 -10.34
N LEU A 10 -2.92 8.98 -9.25
CA LEU A 10 -2.98 7.53 -9.07
C LEU A 10 -4.42 7.04 -9.10
N ARG A 11 -5.33 7.73 -8.42
CA ARG A 11 -6.75 7.36 -8.40
C ARG A 11 -7.38 7.47 -9.79
N ARG A 12 -6.93 8.41 -10.60
CA ARG A 12 -7.39 8.53 -11.98
C ARG A 12 -7.00 7.30 -12.79
N ILE A 13 -5.77 6.83 -12.62
CA ILE A 13 -5.29 5.61 -13.28
C ILE A 13 -6.08 4.39 -12.78
N MET A 14 -6.31 4.32 -11.48
CA MET A 14 -7.10 3.24 -10.88
C MET A 14 -8.51 3.18 -11.47
N ASN A 15 -9.16 4.32 -11.63
CA ASN A 15 -10.50 4.38 -12.25
C ASN A 15 -10.46 3.91 -13.70
N ARG A 16 -9.44 4.30 -14.44
CA ARG A 16 -9.28 3.88 -15.84
C ARG A 16 -9.14 2.36 -15.95
N GLU A 17 -8.40 1.76 -15.02
CA GLU A 17 -8.14 0.32 -15.01
C GLU A 17 -9.18 -0.47 -14.20
N ASN A 18 -10.18 0.21 -13.66
CA ASN A 18 -11.24 -0.39 -12.85
C ASN A 18 -10.70 -1.10 -11.60
N ILE A 19 -9.78 -0.45 -10.91
CA ILE A 19 -9.14 -0.97 -9.71
C ILE A 19 -9.63 -0.20 -8.50
N ALA A 20 -10.06 -0.93 -7.46
CA ALA A 20 -10.61 -0.34 -6.24
C ALA A 20 -9.53 0.06 -5.23
N ALA A 21 -8.39 -0.62 -5.26
CA ALA A 21 -7.27 -0.32 -4.37
C ALA A 21 -5.95 -0.67 -5.05
N TYR A 22 -4.89 0.05 -4.70
CA TYR A 22 -3.54 -0.23 -5.19
C TYR A 22 -2.59 -0.35 -4.00
N ILE A 23 -1.77 -1.40 -3.99
CA ILE A 23 -0.83 -1.69 -2.92
C ILE A 23 0.58 -1.45 -3.40
N ILE A 24 1.32 -0.63 -2.67
CA ILE A 24 2.74 -0.38 -2.93
C ILE A 24 3.52 -0.89 -1.72
N SER A 25 4.11 -2.07 -1.88
CA SER A 25 4.97 -2.64 -0.84
C SER A 25 6.32 -1.94 -0.84
N GLY A 26 6.84 -1.67 0.34
CA GLY A 26 8.09 -0.96 0.48
C GLY A 26 9.22 -1.78 1.08
N THR A 27 9.05 -3.09 1.19
CA THR A 27 10.10 -3.95 1.72
C THR A 27 11.00 -4.43 0.58
N ASP A 28 12.29 -4.08 0.65
CA ASP A 28 13.26 -4.58 -0.32
C ASP A 28 13.56 -6.04 0.06
N PRO A 29 13.20 -7.03 -0.78
CA PRO A 29 13.45 -8.43 -0.48
C PRO A 29 14.94 -8.79 -0.47
N HIS A 30 15.78 -7.96 -1.06
CA HIS A 30 17.22 -8.19 -1.11
C HIS A 30 17.96 -7.46 0.01
N ASN A 31 17.26 -6.67 0.80
CA ASN A 31 17.83 -5.90 1.89
C ASN A 31 19.02 -5.05 1.40
N SER A 32 18.88 -4.47 0.22
CA SER A 32 19.92 -3.72 -0.46
C SER A 32 19.94 -2.26 0.01
N GLU A 33 21.12 -1.66 0.06
CA GLU A 33 21.26 -0.22 0.34
C GLU A 33 20.74 0.62 -0.83
N TYR A 34 20.74 0.06 -2.03
CA TYR A 34 20.19 0.70 -3.21
C TYR A 34 18.76 0.20 -3.41
N LEU A 35 17.82 1.13 -3.38
CA LEU A 35 16.44 0.80 -3.72
C LEU A 35 16.28 0.89 -5.23
N PRO A 36 15.99 -0.23 -5.93
CA PRO A 36 15.65 -0.18 -7.35
C PRO A 36 14.44 0.73 -7.57
N ALA A 37 14.27 1.20 -8.80
CA ALA A 37 13.18 2.12 -9.12
C ALA A 37 11.81 1.69 -8.58
N PRO A 38 11.41 0.39 -8.64
CA PRO A 38 10.14 -0.03 -8.06
C PRO A 38 10.01 0.23 -6.55
N TRP A 39 11.10 0.11 -5.79
CA TRP A 39 11.06 0.34 -4.34
C TRP A 39 10.92 1.81 -3.98
N GLN A 40 11.30 2.71 -4.88
CA GLN A 40 11.18 4.14 -4.66
C GLN A 40 9.75 4.65 -4.86
N GLN A 41 8.86 3.84 -5.41
CA GLN A 41 7.47 4.24 -5.61
C GLN A 41 6.78 4.64 -4.31
N ARG A 42 7.04 3.89 -3.23
CA ARG A 42 6.46 4.22 -1.93
C ARG A 42 6.92 5.59 -1.45
N LYS A 43 8.22 5.89 -1.57
CA LYS A 43 8.75 7.20 -1.20
C LYS A 43 8.13 8.29 -2.06
N TRP A 44 8.01 8.05 -3.36
CA TRP A 44 7.47 9.03 -4.28
C TRP A 44 6.01 9.35 -3.96
N ILE A 45 5.19 8.33 -3.70
CA ILE A 45 3.76 8.54 -3.48
C ILE A 45 3.44 9.05 -2.08
N SER A 46 4.23 8.67 -1.07
CA SER A 46 3.92 8.98 0.32
C SER A 46 4.90 9.93 1.00
N GLY A 47 6.11 10.07 0.46
CA GLY A 47 7.18 10.81 1.13
C GLY A 47 7.80 10.05 2.29
N PHE A 48 7.36 8.82 2.58
CA PHE A 48 7.88 8.04 3.69
C PHE A 48 9.19 7.36 3.29
N THR A 49 10.24 7.59 4.08
CA THR A 49 11.60 7.11 3.78
C THR A 49 12.03 5.91 4.63
N GLY A 50 11.19 5.41 5.54
CA GLY A 50 11.50 4.24 6.35
C GLY A 50 11.67 2.98 5.49
N SER A 51 12.48 2.04 5.98
CA SER A 51 12.80 0.82 5.22
C SER A 51 11.73 -0.25 5.28
N TYR A 52 10.71 -0.09 6.13
CA TYR A 52 9.59 -1.02 6.23
C TYR A 52 8.26 -0.26 6.22
N GLY A 53 7.41 -0.63 5.31
CA GLY A 53 6.07 -0.05 5.25
C GLY A 53 5.38 -0.39 3.94
N THR A 54 4.06 -0.41 3.98
CA THR A 54 3.21 -0.66 2.83
C THR A 54 2.21 0.47 2.70
N VAL A 55 2.12 1.06 1.51
CA VAL A 55 1.13 2.07 1.20
C VAL A 55 -0.03 1.42 0.45
N VAL A 56 -1.24 1.70 0.89
CA VAL A 56 -2.46 1.24 0.19
C VAL A 56 -3.31 2.46 -0.13
N VAL A 57 -3.71 2.58 -1.38
CA VAL A 57 -4.54 3.69 -1.84
C VAL A 57 -5.86 3.12 -2.36
N THR A 58 -6.97 3.61 -1.81
CA THR A 58 -8.32 3.31 -2.32
C THR A 58 -8.88 4.56 -2.98
N LYS A 59 -10.13 4.48 -3.45
CA LYS A 59 -10.78 5.63 -4.09
C LYS A 59 -10.95 6.81 -3.13
N ASN A 60 -11.13 6.54 -1.84
CA ASN A 60 -11.45 7.56 -0.85
C ASN A 60 -10.40 7.70 0.25
N GLU A 61 -9.52 6.74 0.41
CA GLU A 61 -8.58 6.69 1.52
C GLU A 61 -7.18 6.31 1.06
N ALA A 62 -6.20 6.63 1.87
CA ALA A 62 -4.83 6.17 1.67
C ALA A 62 -4.21 5.92 3.04
N GLY A 63 -3.47 4.83 3.17
CA GLY A 63 -2.84 4.46 4.43
C GLY A 63 -1.42 3.99 4.25
N LEU A 64 -0.62 4.16 5.29
CA LEU A 64 0.71 3.58 5.42
C LEU A 64 0.72 2.66 6.64
N TRP A 65 1.05 1.39 6.45
CA TRP A 65 1.22 0.41 7.52
C TRP A 65 2.70 0.24 7.79
N THR A 66 3.13 0.52 9.02
CA THR A 66 4.53 0.37 9.42
C THR A 66 4.62 -0.04 10.89
N ASP A 67 5.80 -0.48 11.34
CA ASP A 67 5.98 -0.95 12.71
C ASP A 67 6.52 0.15 13.64
N THR A 68 6.70 -0.22 14.92
CA THR A 68 7.07 0.72 15.98
C THR A 68 8.36 1.49 15.73
N ARG A 69 9.28 0.93 14.94
CA ARG A 69 10.55 1.58 14.65
C ARG A 69 10.38 2.91 13.91
N TYR A 70 9.27 3.08 13.17
CA TYR A 70 9.07 4.20 12.26
C TYR A 70 7.87 5.07 12.59
N PHE A 71 7.20 4.87 13.72
CA PHE A 71 5.98 5.62 14.02
C PHE A 71 6.20 7.13 14.07
N ILE A 72 7.24 7.58 14.77
CA ILE A 72 7.52 9.02 14.88
C ILE A 72 7.91 9.60 13.53
N GLN A 73 8.78 8.89 12.80
CA GLN A 73 9.21 9.31 11.46
C GLN A 73 8.02 9.40 10.52
N ALA A 74 7.15 8.38 10.53
CA ALA A 74 5.98 8.34 9.66
C ALA A 74 5.01 9.47 9.97
N GLU A 75 4.76 9.75 11.23
CA GLU A 75 3.87 10.84 11.62
C GLU A 75 4.34 12.18 11.07
N LYS A 76 5.65 12.42 11.10
CA LYS A 76 6.23 13.66 10.56
C LYS A 76 6.17 13.71 9.05
N GLU A 77 6.57 12.62 8.39
CA GLU A 77 6.65 12.59 6.93
C GLU A 77 5.28 12.56 6.25
N LEU A 78 4.27 12.00 6.91
CA LEU A 78 2.92 11.93 6.35
C LEU A 78 2.07 13.16 6.66
N ALA A 79 2.55 14.07 7.50
CA ALA A 79 1.79 15.26 7.86
C ALA A 79 1.38 16.06 6.63
N GLY A 80 0.08 16.34 6.49
CA GLY A 80 -0.45 17.10 5.36
C GLY A 80 -0.58 16.33 4.06
N SER A 81 -0.21 15.04 4.03
CA SER A 81 -0.24 14.25 2.80
C SER A 81 -1.61 13.68 2.46
N GLY A 82 -2.49 13.54 3.44
CA GLY A 82 -3.75 12.83 3.27
C GLY A 82 -3.61 11.32 3.46
N ILE A 83 -2.42 10.84 3.78
CA ILE A 83 -2.15 9.42 4.04
C ILE A 83 -2.19 9.19 5.54
N LYS A 84 -3.01 8.22 5.97
CA LYS A 84 -3.18 7.90 7.38
C LYS A 84 -2.17 6.85 7.84
N LEU A 85 -1.56 7.06 8.99
CA LEU A 85 -0.66 6.08 9.58
C LEU A 85 -1.45 4.97 10.25
N HIS A 86 -1.15 3.71 9.87
CA HIS A 86 -1.67 2.51 10.51
C HIS A 86 -0.52 1.81 11.22
N LYS A 87 -0.64 1.71 12.54
CA LYS A 87 0.44 1.17 13.38
C LYS A 87 0.32 -0.35 13.50
N LEU A 88 1.40 -1.04 13.14
CA LEU A 88 1.50 -2.49 13.29
C LEU A 88 2.19 -2.85 14.62
N ARG A 89 2.03 -4.11 15.03
CA ARG A 89 2.69 -4.68 16.22
C ARG A 89 2.32 -3.97 17.52
N ILE A 90 1.08 -3.47 17.57
CA ILE A 90 0.48 -2.98 18.80
C ILE A 90 -0.80 -3.78 19.04
N PRO A 91 -1.30 -3.83 20.30
CA PRO A 91 -2.55 -4.53 20.57
C PRO A 91 -3.70 -3.98 19.72
N GLY A 92 -4.46 -4.88 19.09
CA GLY A 92 -5.56 -4.50 18.23
C GLY A 92 -5.19 -4.03 16.84
N ALA A 93 -3.91 -4.14 16.45
CA ALA A 93 -3.48 -3.73 15.11
C ALA A 93 -4.11 -4.59 14.03
N VAL A 94 -4.53 -3.95 12.93
CA VAL A 94 -5.09 -4.62 11.77
C VAL A 94 -4.18 -4.34 10.58
N ASP A 95 -3.65 -5.40 9.97
CA ASP A 95 -2.79 -5.28 8.81
C ASP A 95 -3.62 -4.95 7.56
N TYR A 96 -2.94 -4.47 6.52
CA TYR A 96 -3.63 -3.99 5.32
C TYR A 96 -4.50 -5.05 4.62
N PRO A 97 -4.14 -6.37 4.58
CA PRO A 97 -5.04 -7.34 3.94
C PRO A 97 -6.40 -7.40 4.62
N GLN A 98 -6.43 -7.48 5.94
CA GLN A 98 -7.67 -7.52 6.70
C GLN A 98 -8.44 -6.20 6.57
N TRP A 99 -7.74 -5.08 6.58
CA TRP A 99 -8.36 -3.77 6.38
C TRP A 99 -9.03 -3.68 5.01
N LEU A 100 -8.35 -4.14 3.96
CA LEU A 100 -8.93 -4.18 2.62
C LEU A 100 -10.17 -5.06 2.56
N ALA A 101 -10.14 -6.20 3.24
CA ALA A 101 -11.29 -7.09 3.29
C ALA A 101 -12.51 -6.43 3.94
N GLU A 102 -12.29 -5.48 4.85
CA GLU A 102 -13.37 -4.75 5.50
C GLU A 102 -13.91 -3.60 4.65
N VAL A 103 -13.02 -2.87 3.94
CA VAL A 103 -13.44 -1.65 3.24
C VAL A 103 -13.84 -1.88 1.79
N LEU A 104 -13.40 -2.99 1.17
CA LEU A 104 -13.75 -3.31 -0.21
C LEU A 104 -14.99 -4.19 -0.27
N GLU A 105 -15.62 -4.18 -1.44
CA GLU A 105 -16.83 -4.98 -1.68
C GLU A 105 -16.51 -6.18 -2.57
N PRO A 106 -17.34 -7.25 -2.52
CA PRO A 106 -17.19 -8.37 -3.43
C PRO A 106 -17.20 -7.90 -4.89
N GLY A 107 -16.32 -8.45 -5.70
CA GLY A 107 -16.18 -8.07 -7.10
C GLY A 107 -15.15 -6.98 -7.34
N ASN A 108 -14.64 -6.33 -6.30
CA ASN A 108 -13.58 -5.33 -6.46
C ASN A 108 -12.26 -5.98 -6.88
N LYS A 109 -11.39 -5.18 -7.50
CA LYS A 109 -10.03 -5.59 -7.86
C LYS A 109 -9.02 -4.78 -7.08
N VAL A 110 -7.94 -5.46 -6.69
CA VAL A 110 -6.79 -4.82 -6.04
C VAL A 110 -5.60 -4.94 -6.97
N GLY A 111 -4.95 -3.82 -7.27
CA GLY A 111 -3.74 -3.80 -8.07
C GLY A 111 -2.50 -3.90 -7.21
N ILE A 112 -1.52 -4.65 -7.68
CA ILE A 112 -0.23 -4.77 -7.01
C ILE A 112 0.90 -4.68 -8.03
N ASP A 113 2.09 -4.29 -7.57
CA ASP A 113 3.30 -4.41 -8.37
C ASP A 113 3.97 -5.73 -7.99
N GLY A 114 3.94 -6.70 -8.90
CA GLY A 114 4.50 -8.02 -8.67
C GLY A 114 5.99 -8.04 -8.41
N PHE A 115 6.72 -6.99 -8.82
CA PHE A 115 8.15 -6.89 -8.53
C PHE A 115 8.42 -6.47 -7.09
N CYS A 116 7.44 -5.81 -6.46
CA CYS A 116 7.62 -5.24 -5.13
C CYS A 116 7.06 -6.11 -4.03
N MET A 117 6.39 -7.20 -4.37
CA MET A 117 5.78 -8.09 -3.38
C MET A 117 6.35 -9.50 -3.48
N SER A 118 6.65 -10.09 -2.33
CA SER A 118 7.11 -11.47 -2.28
C SER A 118 5.96 -12.43 -2.60
N VAL A 119 6.32 -13.67 -2.97
CA VAL A 119 5.32 -14.72 -3.21
C VAL A 119 4.48 -14.96 -1.95
N SER A 120 5.12 -14.92 -0.77
CA SER A 120 4.42 -15.09 0.51
C SER A 120 3.39 -14.01 0.75
N GLU A 121 3.73 -12.75 0.47
CA GLU A 121 2.81 -11.63 0.63
C GLU A 121 1.61 -11.75 -0.30
N VAL A 122 1.85 -12.08 -1.56
CA VAL A 122 0.78 -12.26 -2.55
C VAL A 122 -0.13 -13.40 -2.13
N ARG A 123 0.44 -14.51 -1.68
CA ARG A 123 -0.34 -15.66 -1.23
C ARG A 123 -1.21 -15.31 -0.03
N ASN A 124 -0.65 -14.62 0.96
CA ASN A 124 -1.40 -14.19 2.14
C ASN A 124 -2.54 -13.25 1.74
N LEU A 125 -2.27 -12.33 0.84
CA LEU A 125 -3.27 -11.39 0.35
C LEU A 125 -4.42 -12.13 -0.35
N LYS A 126 -4.11 -13.11 -1.19
CA LYS A 126 -5.12 -13.93 -1.85
C LYS A 126 -5.94 -14.75 -0.84
N ASN A 127 -5.29 -15.25 0.19
CA ASN A 127 -5.98 -16.03 1.23
C ASN A 127 -6.97 -15.18 2.03
N VAL A 128 -6.66 -13.91 2.25
CA VAL A 128 -7.53 -12.99 2.99
C VAL A 128 -8.64 -12.44 2.12
N LEU A 129 -8.34 -12.06 0.87
CA LEU A 129 -9.30 -11.39 -0.02
C LEU A 129 -10.15 -12.36 -0.84
N GLY A 130 -9.64 -13.54 -1.17
CA GLY A 130 -10.34 -14.51 -1.98
C GLY A 130 -11.71 -14.90 -1.45
N PRO A 131 -11.85 -15.24 -0.14
CA PRO A 131 -13.16 -15.58 0.44
C PRO A 131 -14.19 -14.45 0.33
N LYS A 132 -13.74 -13.21 0.18
CA LYS A 132 -14.62 -12.06 -0.01
C LYS A 132 -14.89 -11.75 -1.48
N ASN A 133 -14.43 -12.60 -2.38
CA ASN A 133 -14.58 -12.44 -3.82
C ASN A 133 -13.91 -11.17 -4.36
N ILE A 134 -12.76 -10.84 -3.79
CA ILE A 134 -11.92 -9.72 -4.22
C ILE A 134 -10.74 -10.31 -4.98
N THR A 135 -10.50 -9.85 -6.20
CA THR A 135 -9.43 -10.38 -7.05
C THR A 135 -8.20 -9.48 -7.01
N ILE A 136 -7.05 -10.05 -7.34
CA ILE A 136 -5.77 -9.33 -7.37
C ILE A 136 -5.29 -9.28 -8.82
N GLN A 137 -4.97 -8.08 -9.27
CA GLN A 137 -4.41 -7.86 -10.60
C GLN A 137 -2.94 -7.46 -10.45
N GLU A 138 -2.05 -8.28 -10.98
CA GLU A 138 -0.63 -7.97 -11.03
C GLU A 138 -0.36 -7.10 -12.25
N GLN A 139 0.56 -6.15 -12.08
CA GLN A 139 1.00 -5.21 -13.11
C GLN A 139 -0.07 -4.27 -13.62
N ILE A 140 0.06 -3.07 -13.14
CA ILE A 140 -0.65 -1.92 -13.67
C ILE A 140 0.42 -0.90 -14.03
N ASP A 141 0.40 -0.46 -15.23
CA ASP A 141 1.32 0.62 -15.63
C ASP A 141 0.75 1.98 -15.34
#